data_a5b537a0e52ef7462c63f1ddca18be49
#
_entry.id   a5b537a0e52ef7462c63f1ddca18be49
#
_cell.length_a   1.000
_cell.length_b   1.000
_cell.length_c   1.000
_cell.angle_alpha   90.00
_cell.angle_beta   90.00
_cell.angle_gamma   90.00
#
_symmetry.space_group_name_H-M   'P 1'
#
loop_
_entity.id
_entity.type
_entity.pdbx_description
1 polymer ?
#
loop_
_entity_poly.entity_id
_entity_poly.type
_entity_poly.pdbx_seq_one_letter_code
_entity_poly.pdbx_strand_id
1 'polypeptide(L)'
;MERMGMVIFGAVFVDIKGYPLSRYIPGGRNVGRVVQTHGGVSRNVAEDIANVELRPTFVSVVDTSGTGRDVIDRLRSHKVNTDYIARVPDGMGTWLAIFDNDGDVIGSISCRPDLSPILRMLEEDGDRIIGGADSVVVELDLEVPILSKIFSLAEKHGKSVYAVVSNMSIAMKRRDLLQRTACLVCNNQEAGMLFSEDYSDTPPDALQSLLADRLIRSGIPRMVITLGEGGAVYAEAGGASGYSPSQKADVIDTTGAGDAFFSGVAIGLTYGKTLAESCAIGTRLALSVITTKESVCPRFRPEEFGLPSPV
;
A
#
# COMPACT_ATOMS: atom_id res chain seq x y z
N MET A 1 -21.48 -2.30 -16.46
CA MET A 1 -21.58 -1.91 -15.05
C MET A 1 -20.80 -0.62 -14.91
N GLU A 2 -21.45 0.44 -14.43
CA GLU A 2 -20.79 1.72 -14.19
C GLU A 2 -19.71 1.49 -13.11
N ARG A 3 -18.50 1.99 -13.35
CA ARG A 3 -17.40 1.80 -12.41
C ARG A 3 -17.56 2.80 -11.27
N MET A 4 -17.58 2.28 -10.05
CA MET A 4 -17.74 3.07 -8.83
C MET A 4 -16.37 3.52 -8.25
N GLY A 5 -15.28 2.91 -8.74
CA GLY A 5 -13.94 3.10 -8.21
C GLY A 5 -13.66 2.27 -6.95
N MET A 6 -12.41 2.29 -6.50
CA MET A 6 -11.97 1.59 -5.29
C MET A 6 -12.05 2.52 -4.09
N VAL A 7 -12.34 1.98 -2.90
CA VAL A 7 -12.25 2.74 -1.64
C VAL A 7 -11.02 2.30 -0.85
N ILE A 8 -10.24 3.27 -0.38
CA ILE A 8 -9.00 3.05 0.35
C ILE A 8 -9.14 3.59 1.77
N PHE A 9 -8.78 2.78 2.78
CA PHE A 9 -8.77 3.15 4.18
C PHE A 9 -7.34 3.09 4.73
N GLY A 10 -6.86 4.17 5.30
CA GLY A 10 -5.54 4.20 5.92
C GLY A 10 -5.10 5.57 6.38
N ALA A 11 -3.85 5.67 6.83
CA ALA A 11 -3.29 6.87 7.41
C ALA A 11 -2.53 7.72 6.37
N VAL A 12 -2.46 9.02 6.67
CA VAL A 12 -1.52 9.95 6.03
C VAL A 12 -0.37 10.19 6.98
N PHE A 13 0.85 10.21 6.44
CA PHE A 13 2.06 10.53 7.18
C PHE A 13 2.79 11.71 6.58
N VAL A 14 3.58 12.36 7.41
CA VAL A 14 4.64 13.28 7.01
C VAL A 14 5.97 12.61 7.33
N ASP A 15 6.77 12.38 6.30
CA ASP A 15 8.11 11.83 6.45
C ASP A 15 9.12 12.97 6.57
N ILE A 16 9.82 13.03 7.69
CA ILE A 16 10.89 13.99 7.98
C ILE A 16 12.20 13.22 7.95
N LYS A 17 13.00 13.47 6.91
CA LYS A 17 14.25 12.74 6.63
C LYS A 17 15.45 13.67 6.84
N GLY A 18 16.35 13.31 7.74
CA GLY A 18 17.60 14.03 8.02
C GLY A 18 18.81 13.36 7.39
N TYR A 19 19.58 14.11 6.58
CA TYR A 19 20.78 13.63 5.89
C TYR A 19 21.98 14.46 6.34
N PRO A 20 23.01 13.89 7.01
CA PRO A 20 24.20 14.62 7.42
C PRO A 20 25.06 14.98 6.19
N LEU A 21 25.68 16.17 6.22
CA LEU A 21 26.64 16.58 5.17
C LEU A 21 28.03 15.97 5.33
N SER A 22 28.36 15.50 6.52
CA SER A 22 29.61 14.82 6.84
C SER A 22 29.31 13.57 7.66
N ARG A 23 30.33 12.79 8.00
CA ARG A 23 30.16 11.58 8.79
C ARG A 23 29.29 11.84 10.02
N TYR A 24 28.22 11.05 10.18
CA TYR A 24 27.27 11.17 11.28
C TYR A 24 27.97 10.93 12.63
N ILE A 25 27.72 11.82 13.58
CA ILE A 25 28.26 11.75 14.95
C ILE A 25 27.09 11.43 15.89
N PRO A 26 27.00 10.17 16.41
CA PRO A 26 25.98 9.79 17.39
C PRO A 26 26.07 10.68 18.66
N GLY A 27 24.91 11.18 19.12
CA GLY A 27 24.87 12.06 20.29
C GLY A 27 25.39 13.49 20.07
N GLY A 28 25.91 13.80 18.86
CA GLY A 28 26.42 15.10 18.50
C GLY A 28 25.43 15.94 17.70
N ARG A 29 25.78 17.24 17.51
CA ARG A 29 25.07 18.12 16.57
C ARG A 29 25.62 17.92 15.16
N ASN A 30 24.83 17.33 14.27
CA ASN A 30 25.18 17.14 12.89
C ASN A 30 24.61 18.27 12.02
N VAL A 31 25.43 18.86 11.16
CA VAL A 31 24.96 19.77 10.12
C VAL A 31 24.51 18.94 8.94
N GLY A 32 23.33 19.24 8.38
CA GLY A 32 22.76 18.41 7.34
C GLY A 32 21.60 19.06 6.59
N ARG A 33 21.00 18.28 5.73
CA ARG A 33 19.76 18.61 5.01
C ARG A 33 18.60 17.89 5.69
N VAL A 34 17.50 18.59 5.89
CA VAL A 34 16.22 18.01 6.31
C VAL A 34 15.23 18.13 5.17
N VAL A 35 14.61 17.03 4.82
CA VAL A 35 13.58 16.96 3.76
C VAL A 35 12.28 16.52 4.42
N GLN A 36 11.21 17.20 4.07
CA GLN A 36 9.86 16.82 4.48
C GLN A 36 9.08 16.44 3.23
N THR A 37 8.45 15.25 3.27
CA THR A 37 7.64 14.74 2.15
C THR A 37 6.32 14.21 2.69
N HIS A 38 5.29 14.24 1.84
CA HIS A 38 4.05 13.55 2.16
C HIS A 38 4.28 12.03 2.06
N GLY A 39 3.97 11.31 3.13
CA GLY A 39 4.08 9.87 3.25
C GLY A 39 2.72 9.21 3.46
N GLY A 40 2.77 7.94 3.83
CA GLY A 40 1.61 7.08 4.05
C GLY A 40 1.36 6.13 2.89
N VAL A 41 1.47 4.83 3.19
CA VAL A 41 1.27 3.74 2.23
C VAL A 41 -0.09 3.87 1.54
N SER A 42 -1.17 4.01 2.29
CA SER A 42 -2.52 4.15 1.74
C SER A 42 -2.72 5.42 0.91
N ARG A 43 -2.03 6.52 1.26
CA ARG A 43 -2.05 7.75 0.47
C ARG A 43 -1.34 7.54 -0.87
N ASN A 44 -0.19 6.87 -0.91
CA ASN A 44 0.50 6.51 -2.15
C ASN A 44 -0.41 5.62 -3.02
N VAL A 45 -1.02 4.58 -2.44
CA VAL A 45 -1.94 3.69 -3.15
C VAL A 45 -3.13 4.46 -3.75
N ALA A 46 -3.70 5.43 -3.03
CA ALA A 46 -4.79 6.24 -3.55
C ALA A 46 -4.36 7.09 -4.75
N GLU A 47 -3.17 7.69 -4.72
CA GLU A 47 -2.61 8.44 -5.85
C GLU A 47 -2.27 7.52 -7.04
N ASP A 48 -1.68 6.35 -6.80
CA ASP A 48 -1.35 5.38 -7.86
C ASP A 48 -2.60 4.89 -8.59
N ILE A 49 -3.67 4.54 -7.85
CA ILE A 49 -4.94 4.13 -8.43
C ILE A 49 -5.56 5.28 -9.26
N ALA A 50 -5.49 6.51 -8.75
CA ALA A 50 -5.97 7.69 -9.45
C ALA A 50 -5.15 7.99 -10.71
N ASN A 51 -3.85 7.73 -10.68
CA ASN A 51 -2.95 7.92 -11.81
C ASN A 51 -3.16 6.89 -12.94
N VAL A 52 -3.86 5.80 -12.68
CA VAL A 52 -4.39 4.88 -13.73
C VAL A 52 -5.79 5.32 -14.21
N GLU A 53 -6.15 6.59 -14.00
CA GLU A 53 -7.44 7.21 -14.35
C GLU A 53 -8.67 6.50 -13.75
N LEU A 54 -8.48 5.74 -12.67
CA LEU A 54 -9.55 5.26 -11.83
C LEU A 54 -9.87 6.35 -10.80
N ARG A 55 -11.11 6.43 -10.34
CA ARG A 55 -11.54 7.46 -9.37
C ARG A 55 -11.68 6.87 -7.98
N PRO A 56 -10.58 6.71 -7.23
CA PRO A 56 -10.62 6.15 -5.89
C PRO A 56 -11.24 7.14 -4.91
N THR A 57 -11.88 6.59 -3.87
CA THR A 57 -12.28 7.34 -2.67
C THR A 57 -11.28 7.04 -1.56
N PHE A 58 -10.71 8.07 -0.95
CA PHE A 58 -9.80 7.91 0.17
C PHE A 58 -10.48 8.30 1.49
N VAL A 59 -10.59 7.34 2.40
CA VAL A 59 -11.16 7.51 3.74
C VAL A 59 -10.02 7.58 4.73
N SER A 60 -9.79 8.75 5.30
CA SER A 60 -8.60 9.02 6.10
C SER A 60 -8.80 10.21 7.05
N VAL A 61 -7.71 10.59 7.69
CA VAL A 61 -7.64 11.75 8.56
C VAL A 61 -6.40 12.57 8.19
N VAL A 62 -6.53 13.90 8.20
CA VAL A 62 -5.39 14.82 8.11
C VAL A 62 -5.47 15.87 9.21
N ASP A 63 -4.37 16.55 9.47
CA ASP A 63 -4.36 17.63 10.45
C ASP A 63 -5.02 18.93 9.92
N THR A 64 -5.14 19.91 10.80
CA THR A 64 -5.73 21.22 10.46
C THR A 64 -4.70 22.24 9.95
N SER A 65 -3.43 21.86 9.81
CA SER A 65 -2.32 22.70 9.37
C SER A 65 -2.35 23.01 7.86
N GLY A 66 -1.35 23.75 7.39
CA GLY A 66 -1.08 23.94 5.97
C GLY A 66 -0.75 22.62 5.27
N THR A 67 0.04 21.76 5.91
CA THR A 67 0.46 20.46 5.37
C THR A 67 -0.76 19.54 5.13
N GLY A 68 -1.73 19.50 6.07
CA GLY A 68 -2.96 18.74 5.86
C GLY A 68 -3.80 19.26 4.68
N ARG A 69 -3.80 20.60 4.45
CA ARG A 69 -4.44 21.16 3.24
C ARG A 69 -3.71 20.76 1.97
N ASP A 70 -2.38 20.84 1.98
CA ASP A 70 -1.56 20.50 0.81
C ASP A 70 -1.74 19.03 0.41
N VAL A 71 -1.89 18.11 1.36
CA VAL A 71 -2.23 16.70 1.10
C VAL A 71 -3.57 16.58 0.39
N ILE A 72 -4.62 17.23 0.92
CA ILE A 72 -5.94 17.19 0.29
C ILE A 72 -5.91 17.77 -1.13
N ASP A 73 -5.23 18.91 -1.32
CA ASP A 73 -5.16 19.58 -2.62
C ASP A 73 -4.37 18.73 -3.62
N ARG A 74 -3.29 18.05 -3.19
CA ARG A 74 -2.55 17.10 -4.01
C ARG A 74 -3.46 15.93 -4.42
N LEU A 75 -4.15 15.29 -3.48
CA LEU A 75 -5.07 14.18 -3.77
C LEU A 75 -6.16 14.59 -4.78
N ARG A 76 -6.76 15.76 -4.59
CA ARG A 76 -7.76 16.30 -5.52
C ARG A 76 -7.19 16.57 -6.93
N SER A 77 -5.95 17.05 -7.02
CA SER A 77 -5.28 17.28 -8.31
C SER A 77 -5.07 15.98 -9.10
N HIS A 78 -4.97 14.84 -8.38
CA HIS A 78 -4.93 13.48 -8.93
C HIS A 78 -6.33 12.86 -9.13
N LYS A 79 -7.42 13.61 -8.87
CA LYS A 79 -8.82 13.15 -9.00
C LYS A 79 -9.23 12.07 -7.98
N VAL A 80 -8.57 12.01 -6.84
CA VAL A 80 -9.02 11.23 -5.67
C VAL A 80 -10.24 11.93 -5.06
N ASN A 81 -11.30 11.17 -4.77
CA ASN A 81 -12.39 11.68 -3.94
C ASN A 81 -11.93 11.81 -2.50
N THR A 82 -11.97 13.02 -1.95
CA THR A 82 -11.50 13.39 -0.60
C THR A 82 -12.64 13.76 0.35
N ASP A 83 -13.90 13.48 -0.01
CA ASP A 83 -15.07 13.86 0.79
C ASP A 83 -15.09 13.17 2.16
N TYR A 84 -14.38 12.03 2.28
CA TYR A 84 -14.25 11.25 3.50
C TYR A 84 -12.88 11.41 4.17
N ILE A 85 -12.22 12.55 4.00
CA ILE A 85 -11.02 12.90 4.76
C ILE A 85 -11.42 13.86 5.88
N ALA A 86 -11.41 13.38 7.13
CA ALA A 86 -11.63 14.22 8.28
C ALA A 86 -10.42 15.11 8.58
N ARG A 87 -10.67 16.31 9.11
CA ARG A 87 -9.62 17.24 9.54
C ARG A 87 -9.72 17.44 11.05
N VAL A 88 -8.72 16.95 11.77
CA VAL A 88 -8.65 17.06 13.25
C VAL A 88 -7.24 17.49 13.66
N PRO A 89 -7.05 18.11 14.82
CA PRO A 89 -5.71 18.27 15.38
C PRO A 89 -5.02 16.89 15.45
N ASP A 90 -3.73 16.83 15.18
CA ASP A 90 -2.94 15.59 15.20
C ASP A 90 -3.46 14.47 14.26
N GLY A 91 -4.19 14.84 13.20
CA GLY A 91 -4.78 13.90 12.23
C GLY A 91 -3.79 13.31 11.23
N MET A 92 -2.50 13.65 11.28
CA MET A 92 -1.46 13.04 10.44
C MET A 92 -0.38 12.40 11.30
N GLY A 93 0.09 11.24 10.83
CA GLY A 93 1.26 10.60 11.41
C GLY A 93 2.56 11.34 11.04
N THR A 94 3.61 11.07 11.78
CA THR A 94 4.95 11.58 11.47
C THR A 94 5.95 10.45 11.57
N TRP A 95 6.76 10.29 10.53
CA TRP A 95 7.93 9.44 10.55
C TRP A 95 9.18 10.31 10.46
N LEU A 96 9.91 10.39 11.56
CA LEU A 96 11.21 11.05 11.63
C LEU A 96 12.29 9.99 11.46
N ALA A 97 13.14 10.15 10.45
CA ALA A 97 14.27 9.26 10.20
C ALA A 97 15.56 10.04 10.02
N ILE A 98 16.64 9.50 10.56
CA ILE A 98 18.01 9.99 10.36
C ILE A 98 18.75 8.93 9.55
N PHE A 99 19.35 9.37 8.46
CA PHE A 99 20.15 8.57 7.56
C PHE A 99 21.64 8.79 7.83
N ASP A 100 22.46 7.80 7.57
CA ASP A 100 23.90 7.98 7.50
C ASP A 100 24.35 8.43 6.09
N ASN A 101 25.67 8.42 5.86
CA ASN A 101 26.22 8.82 4.57
C ASN A 101 26.13 7.72 3.50
N ASP A 102 25.85 6.50 3.90
CA ASP A 102 25.65 5.34 2.99
C ASP A 102 24.18 5.22 2.58
N GLY A 103 23.29 6.00 3.21
CA GLY A 103 21.85 6.02 2.94
C GLY A 103 21.04 5.08 3.83
N ASP A 104 21.65 4.52 4.86
CA ASP A 104 20.99 3.64 5.82
C ASP A 104 20.31 4.43 6.94
N VAL A 105 19.14 3.96 7.39
CA VAL A 105 18.43 4.53 8.53
C VAL A 105 19.11 4.11 9.82
N ILE A 106 19.73 5.07 10.51
CA ILE A 106 20.41 4.85 11.79
C ILE A 106 19.54 5.10 13.02
N GLY A 107 18.37 5.70 12.82
CA GLY A 107 17.39 5.89 13.89
C GLY A 107 16.10 6.48 13.32
N SER A 108 14.97 6.04 13.87
CA SER A 108 13.67 6.59 13.48
C SER A 108 12.70 6.61 14.65
N ILE A 109 11.74 7.52 14.57
CA ILE A 109 10.59 7.63 15.48
C ILE A 109 9.34 7.76 14.62
N SER A 110 8.35 6.92 14.88
CA SER A 110 7.05 7.00 14.23
C SER A 110 5.98 7.41 15.26
N CYS A 111 5.29 8.50 14.97
CA CYS A 111 4.11 8.93 15.71
C CYS A 111 2.88 8.62 14.87
N ARG A 112 1.93 7.86 15.42
CA ARG A 112 0.68 7.50 14.72
C ARG A 112 -0.38 8.56 14.95
N PRO A 113 -1.23 8.84 13.94
CA PRO A 113 -2.34 9.75 14.10
C PRO A 113 -3.51 9.09 14.85
N ASP A 114 -4.42 9.91 15.38
CA ASP A 114 -5.74 9.44 15.82
C ASP A 114 -6.64 9.20 14.61
N LEU A 115 -6.94 7.94 14.35
CA LEU A 115 -7.80 7.50 13.24
C LEU A 115 -9.24 7.21 13.67
N SER A 116 -9.63 7.48 14.93
CA SER A 116 -11.00 7.29 15.42
C SER A 116 -12.08 7.97 14.57
N PRO A 117 -11.83 9.12 13.88
CA PRO A 117 -12.80 9.69 12.96
C PRO A 117 -13.23 8.76 11.83
N ILE A 118 -12.36 7.84 11.38
CA ILE A 118 -12.69 6.84 10.35
C ILE A 118 -13.83 5.92 10.85
N LEU A 119 -13.78 5.51 12.12
CA LEU A 119 -14.82 4.66 12.67
C LEU A 119 -16.19 5.37 12.65
N ARG A 120 -16.24 6.65 13.03
CA ARG A 120 -17.47 7.44 12.96
C ARG A 120 -18.01 7.56 11.54
N MET A 121 -17.15 7.85 10.56
CA MET A 121 -17.56 7.88 9.15
C MET A 121 -18.12 6.53 8.67
N LEU A 122 -17.54 5.42 9.13
CA LEU A 122 -18.03 4.08 8.83
C LEU A 122 -19.35 3.74 9.51
N GLU A 123 -19.63 4.31 10.69
CA GLU A 123 -20.91 4.16 11.39
C GLU A 123 -22.01 4.95 10.71
N GLU A 124 -21.72 6.17 10.25
CA GLU A 124 -22.68 7.07 9.61
C GLU A 124 -22.92 6.73 8.13
N ASP A 125 -21.87 6.54 7.37
CA ASP A 125 -21.90 6.44 5.91
C ASP A 125 -21.30 5.13 5.34
N GLY A 126 -20.89 4.19 6.18
CA GLY A 126 -20.13 3.01 5.75
C GLY A 126 -20.83 2.17 4.69
N ASP A 127 -22.16 2.03 4.78
CA ASP A 127 -22.94 1.32 3.76
C ASP A 127 -22.88 2.01 2.39
N ARG A 128 -22.88 3.34 2.35
CA ARG A 128 -22.74 4.12 1.12
C ARG A 128 -21.33 4.07 0.57
N ILE A 129 -20.33 4.23 1.44
CA ILE A 129 -18.91 4.23 1.08
C ILE A 129 -18.51 2.90 0.48
N ILE A 130 -18.73 1.80 1.21
CA ILE A 130 -18.28 0.45 0.81
C ILE A 130 -19.22 -0.17 -0.22
N GLY A 131 -20.54 0.01 -0.07
CA GLY A 131 -21.53 -0.50 -1.02
C GLY A 131 -21.38 0.12 -2.40
N GLY A 132 -21.00 1.41 -2.46
CA GLY A 132 -20.73 2.15 -3.68
C GLY A 132 -19.35 1.93 -4.31
N ALA A 133 -18.48 1.09 -3.75
CA ALA A 133 -17.16 0.83 -4.29
C ALA A 133 -17.11 -0.47 -5.13
N ASP A 134 -16.15 -0.57 -6.05
CA ASP A 134 -15.87 -1.82 -6.78
C ASP A 134 -15.14 -2.83 -5.88
N SER A 135 -14.20 -2.34 -5.06
CA SER A 135 -13.46 -3.11 -4.06
C SER A 135 -12.92 -2.19 -2.95
N VAL A 136 -12.36 -2.80 -1.93
CA VAL A 136 -11.83 -2.13 -0.74
C VAL A 136 -10.33 -2.39 -0.63
N VAL A 137 -9.57 -1.34 -0.38
CA VAL A 137 -8.17 -1.42 0.06
C VAL A 137 -8.10 -1.00 1.52
N VAL A 138 -7.37 -1.74 2.32
CA VAL A 138 -7.23 -1.45 3.76
C VAL A 138 -5.80 -1.64 4.23
N GLU A 139 -5.33 -0.71 5.04
CA GLU A 139 -4.07 -0.82 5.78
C GLU A 139 -4.31 -1.66 7.04
N LEU A 140 -3.65 -2.84 7.15
CA LEU A 140 -3.95 -3.81 8.22
C LEU A 140 -3.49 -3.38 9.61
N ASP A 141 -2.73 -2.34 9.72
CA ASP A 141 -2.30 -1.79 11.00
C ASP A 141 -3.23 -0.69 11.56
N LEU A 142 -4.39 -0.49 10.92
CA LEU A 142 -5.49 0.26 11.52
C LEU A 142 -6.00 -0.42 12.81
N GLU A 143 -6.68 0.35 13.65
CA GLU A 143 -7.24 -0.15 14.90
C GLU A 143 -8.33 -1.23 14.69
N VAL A 144 -8.42 -2.16 15.66
CA VAL A 144 -9.37 -3.30 15.60
C VAL A 144 -10.79 -2.89 15.28
N PRO A 145 -11.39 -1.88 15.95
CA PRO A 145 -12.78 -1.50 15.67
C PRO A 145 -12.98 -1.04 14.24
N ILE A 146 -12.04 -0.28 13.67
CA ILE A 146 -12.08 0.22 12.30
C ILE A 146 -12.03 -0.97 11.33
N LEU A 147 -11.04 -1.85 11.49
CA LEU A 147 -10.89 -3.03 10.63
C LEU A 147 -12.11 -3.95 10.69
N SER A 148 -12.60 -4.23 11.89
CA SER A 148 -13.78 -5.08 12.08
C SER A 148 -15.00 -4.51 11.36
N LYS A 149 -15.19 -3.19 11.42
CA LYS A 149 -16.29 -2.52 10.73
C LYS A 149 -16.13 -2.56 9.21
N ILE A 150 -14.92 -2.31 8.69
CA ILE A 150 -14.62 -2.39 7.24
C ILE A 150 -14.90 -3.79 6.71
N PHE A 151 -14.34 -4.83 7.35
CA PHE A 151 -14.51 -6.22 6.91
C PHE A 151 -15.97 -6.68 7.00
N SER A 152 -16.70 -6.27 8.04
CA SER A 152 -18.14 -6.57 8.17
C SER A 152 -18.97 -5.93 7.05
N LEU A 153 -18.70 -4.67 6.73
CA LEU A 153 -19.38 -3.97 5.64
C LEU A 153 -19.00 -4.52 4.26
N ALA A 154 -17.72 -4.84 4.06
CA ALA A 154 -17.26 -5.45 2.82
C ALA A 154 -17.96 -6.80 2.57
N GLU A 155 -18.07 -7.65 3.59
CA GLU A 155 -18.80 -8.92 3.52
C GLU A 155 -20.28 -8.71 3.24
N LYS A 156 -20.94 -7.77 3.95
CA LYS A 156 -22.34 -7.40 3.73
C LYS A 156 -22.62 -7.00 2.28
N HIS A 157 -21.70 -6.29 1.64
CA HIS A 157 -21.84 -5.79 0.27
C HIS A 157 -21.14 -6.66 -0.79
N GLY A 158 -20.58 -7.82 -0.41
CA GLY A 158 -19.90 -8.74 -1.32
C GLY A 158 -18.65 -8.11 -1.99
N LYS A 159 -17.92 -7.24 -1.27
CA LYS A 159 -16.75 -6.56 -1.81
C LYS A 159 -15.46 -7.27 -1.44
N SER A 160 -14.58 -7.43 -2.43
CA SER A 160 -13.22 -7.92 -2.19
C SER A 160 -12.41 -6.91 -1.38
N VAL A 161 -11.66 -7.40 -0.39
CA VAL A 161 -10.75 -6.58 0.43
C VAL A 161 -9.30 -6.93 0.08
N TYR A 162 -8.52 -5.96 -0.35
CA TYR A 162 -7.09 -6.07 -0.57
C TYR A 162 -6.35 -5.42 0.59
N ALA A 163 -5.44 -6.15 1.20
CA ALA A 163 -4.71 -5.67 2.36
C ALA A 163 -3.32 -5.18 1.99
N VAL A 164 -3.03 -3.94 2.32
CA VAL A 164 -1.68 -3.41 2.29
C VAL A 164 -1.10 -3.45 3.71
N VAL A 165 0.18 -3.80 3.80
CA VAL A 165 0.87 -3.94 5.08
C VAL A 165 1.94 -2.87 5.17
N SER A 166 1.84 -1.98 6.16
CA SER A 166 2.90 -1.03 6.49
C SER A 166 3.75 -1.54 7.67
N ASN A 167 3.20 -2.43 8.48
CA ASN A 167 3.90 -3.07 9.60
C ASN A 167 3.48 -4.53 9.79
N MET A 168 4.32 -5.45 9.31
CA MET A 168 4.05 -6.90 9.39
C MET A 168 3.89 -7.40 10.82
N SER A 169 4.62 -6.85 11.80
CA SER A 169 4.49 -7.25 13.20
C SER A 169 3.08 -7.00 13.77
N ILE A 170 2.36 -6.02 13.23
CA ILE A 170 0.96 -5.76 13.58
C ILE A 170 0.05 -6.71 12.79
N ALA A 171 0.27 -6.85 11.48
CA ALA A 171 -0.53 -7.72 10.60
C ALA A 171 -0.53 -9.18 11.09
N MET A 172 0.60 -9.69 11.58
CA MET A 172 0.72 -11.05 12.12
C MET A 172 -0.24 -11.33 13.30
N LYS A 173 -0.62 -10.32 14.05
CA LYS A 173 -1.60 -10.44 15.14
C LYS A 173 -3.05 -10.53 14.64
N ARG A 174 -3.24 -10.40 13.33
CA ARG A 174 -4.54 -10.32 12.63
C ARG A 174 -4.70 -11.43 11.60
N ARG A 175 -4.29 -12.65 11.95
CA ARG A 175 -4.39 -13.81 11.04
C ARG A 175 -5.81 -14.07 10.56
N ASP A 176 -6.80 -13.81 11.40
CA ASP A 176 -8.21 -13.88 11.05
C ASP A 176 -8.61 -12.94 9.92
N LEU A 177 -8.03 -11.73 9.88
CA LEU A 177 -8.26 -10.76 8.80
C LEU A 177 -7.47 -11.12 7.53
N LEU A 178 -6.25 -11.65 7.67
CA LEU A 178 -5.46 -12.12 6.52
C LEU A 178 -6.21 -13.21 5.74
N GLN A 179 -6.90 -14.12 6.42
CA GLN A 179 -7.73 -15.16 5.80
C GLN A 179 -8.96 -14.62 5.06
N ARG A 180 -9.40 -13.41 5.39
CA ARG A 180 -10.55 -12.73 4.78
C ARG A 180 -10.15 -11.73 3.70
N THR A 181 -8.85 -11.52 3.46
CA THR A 181 -8.37 -10.67 2.35
C THR A 181 -8.42 -11.43 1.03
N ALA A 182 -8.80 -10.75 -0.04
CA ALA A 182 -8.79 -11.34 -1.38
C ALA A 182 -7.38 -11.59 -1.91
N CYS A 183 -6.41 -10.75 -1.51
CA CYS A 183 -5.00 -10.92 -1.81
C CYS A 183 -4.15 -10.16 -0.79
N LEU A 184 -3.07 -10.77 -0.33
CA LEU A 184 -2.01 -10.17 0.47
C LEU A 184 -0.79 -9.94 -0.41
N VAL A 185 -0.21 -8.74 -0.35
CA VAL A 185 1.07 -8.41 -1.00
C VAL A 185 2.06 -7.99 0.06
N CYS A 186 3.24 -8.58 0.06
CA CYS A 186 4.33 -8.23 0.96
C CYS A 186 5.70 -8.56 0.33
N ASN A 187 6.80 -8.13 0.95
CA ASN A 187 8.13 -8.50 0.51
C ASN A 187 8.58 -9.84 1.12
N ASN A 188 9.74 -10.36 0.67
CA ASN A 188 10.28 -11.65 1.14
C ASN A 188 10.59 -11.67 2.65
N GLN A 189 11.06 -10.56 3.22
CA GLN A 189 11.32 -10.46 4.66
C GLN A 189 10.02 -10.51 5.46
N GLU A 190 9.00 -9.77 5.02
CA GLU A 190 7.66 -9.76 5.62
C GLU A 190 6.97 -11.12 5.52
N ALA A 191 7.12 -11.80 4.38
CA ALA A 191 6.64 -13.17 4.22
C ALA A 191 7.37 -14.14 5.16
N GLY A 192 8.68 -13.98 5.32
CA GLY A 192 9.49 -14.73 6.28
C GLY A 192 9.01 -14.55 7.72
N MET A 193 8.72 -13.30 8.12
CA MET A 193 8.12 -13.01 9.42
C MET A 193 6.76 -13.70 9.59
N LEU A 194 5.89 -13.63 8.58
CA LEU A 194 4.54 -14.20 8.62
C LEU A 194 4.56 -15.72 8.81
N PHE A 195 5.46 -16.41 8.12
CA PHE A 195 5.57 -17.88 8.15
C PHE A 195 6.66 -18.40 9.08
N SER A 196 7.41 -17.52 9.76
CA SER A 196 8.54 -17.86 10.64
C SER A 196 9.65 -18.65 9.91
N GLU A 197 9.99 -18.18 8.71
CA GLU A 197 10.98 -18.75 7.80
C GLU A 197 11.89 -17.65 7.24
N ASP A 198 13.03 -18.05 6.65
CA ASP A 198 13.91 -17.11 5.93
C ASP A 198 13.83 -17.40 4.43
N TYR A 199 13.41 -16.40 3.66
CA TYR A 199 13.28 -16.45 2.22
C TYR A 199 14.33 -15.61 1.48
N SER A 200 15.33 -15.07 2.19
CA SER A 200 16.31 -14.12 1.62
C SER A 200 17.08 -14.71 0.43
N ASP A 201 17.47 -15.97 0.52
CA ASP A 201 18.25 -16.67 -0.52
C ASP A 201 17.43 -17.73 -1.26
N THR A 202 16.10 -17.73 -1.13
CA THR A 202 15.25 -18.73 -1.77
C THR A 202 15.01 -18.39 -3.23
N PRO A 203 15.40 -19.26 -4.20
CA PRO A 203 15.13 -19.02 -5.60
C PRO A 203 13.63 -18.92 -5.89
N PRO A 204 13.20 -18.10 -6.89
CA PRO A 204 11.79 -17.86 -7.18
C PRO A 204 10.96 -19.12 -7.45
N ASP A 205 11.49 -20.12 -8.14
CA ASP A 205 10.82 -21.39 -8.42
C ASP A 205 10.60 -22.26 -7.17
N ALA A 206 11.57 -22.28 -6.26
CA ALA A 206 11.44 -22.93 -4.97
C ALA A 206 10.43 -22.18 -4.08
N LEU A 207 10.52 -20.85 -4.03
CA LEU A 207 9.61 -20.01 -3.26
C LEU A 207 8.16 -20.13 -3.76
N GLN A 208 7.95 -20.27 -5.06
CA GLN A 208 6.62 -20.49 -5.66
C GLN A 208 5.96 -21.75 -5.10
N SER A 209 6.69 -22.87 -5.04
CA SER A 209 6.19 -24.14 -4.51
C SER A 209 5.91 -24.05 -3.01
N LEU A 210 6.81 -23.43 -2.24
CA LEU A 210 6.65 -23.21 -0.82
C LEU A 210 5.43 -22.32 -0.52
N LEU A 211 5.27 -21.24 -1.26
CA LEU A 211 4.15 -20.32 -1.07
C LEU A 211 2.81 -21.01 -1.28
N ALA A 212 2.65 -21.80 -2.34
CA ALA A 212 1.40 -22.53 -2.60
C ALA A 212 1.00 -23.43 -1.41
N ASP A 213 1.96 -24.17 -0.84
CA ASP A 213 1.74 -25.01 0.35
C ASP A 213 1.38 -24.18 1.59
N ARG A 214 2.05 -23.02 1.77
CA ARG A 214 1.78 -22.13 2.92
C ARG A 214 0.38 -21.54 2.86
N LEU A 215 -0.10 -21.16 1.69
CA LEU A 215 -1.46 -20.61 1.53
C LEU A 215 -2.53 -21.62 1.93
N ILE A 216 -2.39 -22.88 1.51
CA ILE A 216 -3.33 -23.94 1.89
C ILE A 216 -3.38 -24.11 3.41
N ARG A 217 -2.22 -24.11 4.09
CA ARG A 217 -2.15 -24.29 5.53
C ARG A 217 -2.58 -23.08 6.35
N SER A 218 -2.33 -21.86 5.84
CA SER A 218 -2.66 -20.62 6.53
C SER A 218 -4.09 -20.16 6.30
N GLY A 219 -4.74 -20.67 5.24
CA GLY A 219 -6.07 -20.22 4.83
C GLY A 219 -6.09 -18.84 4.16
N ILE A 220 -4.93 -18.28 3.78
CA ILE A 220 -4.84 -17.03 3.02
C ILE A 220 -5.19 -17.35 1.56
N PRO A 221 -6.19 -16.68 0.94
CA PRO A 221 -6.66 -17.07 -0.39
C PRO A 221 -5.64 -16.83 -1.50
N ARG A 222 -4.97 -15.68 -1.50
CA ARG A 222 -3.96 -15.30 -2.49
C ARG A 222 -2.85 -14.50 -1.84
N MET A 223 -1.64 -14.66 -2.34
CA MET A 223 -0.49 -13.89 -1.87
C MET A 223 0.49 -13.62 -3.00
N VAL A 224 1.11 -12.45 -2.94
CA VAL A 224 2.23 -12.07 -3.80
C VAL A 224 3.40 -11.67 -2.91
N ILE A 225 4.58 -12.24 -3.18
CA ILE A 225 5.83 -11.90 -2.50
C ILE A 225 6.71 -11.16 -3.50
N THR A 226 7.01 -9.89 -3.21
CA THR A 226 7.95 -9.10 -4.01
C THR A 226 9.39 -9.39 -3.60
N LEU A 227 10.28 -9.47 -4.59
CA LEU A 227 11.69 -9.82 -4.44
C LEU A 227 12.62 -8.69 -4.92
N GLY A 228 12.12 -7.44 -4.96
CA GLY A 228 12.86 -6.30 -5.49
C GLY A 228 13.25 -6.51 -6.96
N GLU A 229 14.55 -6.43 -7.25
CA GLU A 229 15.07 -6.71 -8.60
C GLU A 229 14.82 -8.15 -9.07
N GLY A 230 14.57 -9.08 -8.16
CA GLY A 230 14.18 -10.46 -8.45
C GLY A 230 12.71 -10.62 -8.91
N GLY A 231 11.93 -9.56 -9.07
CA GLY A 231 10.53 -9.64 -9.51
C GLY A 231 9.54 -10.00 -8.41
N ALA A 232 8.58 -10.87 -8.67
CA ALA A 232 7.59 -11.30 -7.70
C ALA A 232 7.14 -12.75 -7.92
N VAL A 233 6.91 -13.45 -6.82
CA VAL A 233 6.30 -14.79 -6.80
C VAL A 233 4.85 -14.65 -6.31
N TYR A 234 3.93 -15.36 -6.94
CA TYR A 234 2.52 -15.32 -6.56
C TYR A 234 1.92 -16.74 -6.49
N ALA A 235 0.92 -16.90 -5.65
CA ALA A 235 0.11 -18.12 -5.58
C ALA A 235 -1.32 -17.85 -5.11
N GLU A 236 -2.23 -18.76 -5.51
CA GLU A 236 -3.58 -18.88 -5.01
C GLU A 236 -3.71 -20.21 -4.23
N ALA A 237 -4.43 -20.21 -3.13
CA ALA A 237 -4.64 -21.41 -2.32
C ALA A 237 -5.37 -22.52 -3.13
N GLY A 238 -4.64 -23.61 -3.44
CA GLY A 238 -5.18 -24.70 -4.27
C GLY A 238 -5.39 -24.33 -5.74
N GLY A 239 -4.83 -23.22 -6.21
CA GLY A 239 -4.99 -22.69 -7.56
C GLY A 239 -3.66 -22.44 -8.30
N ALA A 240 -3.67 -21.41 -9.13
CA ALA A 240 -2.50 -21.01 -9.93
C ALA A 240 -1.37 -20.47 -9.05
N SER A 241 -0.15 -20.73 -9.46
CA SER A 241 1.05 -20.11 -8.93
C SER A 241 2.01 -19.77 -10.05
N GLY A 242 2.91 -18.82 -9.82
CA GLY A 242 3.87 -18.42 -10.85
C GLY A 242 4.84 -17.36 -10.39
N TYR A 243 5.62 -16.91 -11.35
CA TYR A 243 6.65 -15.91 -11.18
C TYR A 243 6.46 -14.79 -12.22
N SER A 244 6.54 -13.55 -11.75
CA SER A 244 6.53 -12.34 -12.57
C SER A 244 7.92 -11.72 -12.52
N PRO A 245 8.70 -11.75 -13.64
CA PRO A 245 10.04 -11.20 -13.64
C PRO A 245 10.04 -9.69 -13.52
N SER A 246 11.07 -9.13 -12.89
CA SER A 246 11.33 -7.70 -12.93
C SER A 246 11.86 -7.28 -14.32
N GLN A 247 11.86 -5.97 -14.54
CA GLN A 247 12.51 -5.37 -15.72
C GLN A 247 13.70 -4.53 -15.27
N LYS A 248 14.79 -4.55 -16.04
CA LYS A 248 15.96 -3.71 -15.76
C LYS A 248 15.62 -2.23 -15.94
N ALA A 249 16.03 -1.41 -15.00
CA ALA A 249 15.85 0.03 -15.01
C ALA A 249 17.01 0.74 -14.32
N ASP A 250 17.21 2.01 -14.68
CA ASP A 250 18.11 2.90 -13.94
C ASP A 250 17.38 3.41 -12.70
N VAL A 251 17.67 2.81 -11.56
CA VAL A 251 17.00 3.10 -10.28
C VAL A 251 17.45 4.45 -9.75
N ILE A 252 16.51 5.35 -9.51
CA ILE A 252 16.73 6.67 -8.89
C ILE A 252 16.34 6.64 -7.40
N ASP A 253 15.14 6.14 -7.08
CA ASP A 253 14.63 6.01 -5.72
C ASP A 253 13.64 4.83 -5.68
N THR A 254 13.72 4.00 -4.65
CA THR A 254 12.82 2.84 -4.48
C THR A 254 11.60 3.13 -3.61
N THR A 255 11.51 4.33 -3.03
CA THR A 255 10.39 4.73 -2.17
C THR A 255 9.08 4.71 -2.95
N GLY A 256 8.08 4.01 -2.42
CA GLY A 256 6.75 3.88 -3.05
C GLY A 256 6.63 2.77 -4.10
N ALA A 257 7.72 2.10 -4.49
CA ALA A 257 7.67 1.00 -5.46
C ALA A 257 6.76 -0.15 -5.00
N GLY A 258 6.80 -0.49 -3.72
CA GLY A 258 5.92 -1.52 -3.12
C GLY A 258 4.45 -1.10 -3.17
N ASP A 259 4.16 0.16 -2.89
CA ASP A 259 2.80 0.72 -2.91
C ASP A 259 2.24 0.71 -4.34
N ALA A 260 3.05 1.11 -5.32
CA ALA A 260 2.68 1.09 -6.73
C ALA A 260 2.49 -0.36 -7.24
N PHE A 261 3.36 -1.29 -6.84
CA PHE A 261 3.18 -2.71 -7.16
C PHE A 261 1.86 -3.24 -6.60
N PHE A 262 1.60 -3.00 -5.31
CA PHE A 262 0.35 -3.37 -4.66
C PHE A 262 -0.86 -2.76 -5.38
N SER A 263 -0.79 -1.48 -5.74
CA SER A 263 -1.86 -0.76 -6.46
C SER A 263 -2.19 -1.46 -7.78
N GLY A 264 -1.17 -1.85 -8.55
CA GLY A 264 -1.36 -2.58 -9.81
C GLY A 264 -2.00 -3.96 -9.61
N VAL A 265 -1.61 -4.70 -8.57
CA VAL A 265 -2.22 -6.00 -8.23
C VAL A 265 -3.69 -5.80 -7.84
N ALA A 266 -4.00 -4.85 -6.97
CA ALA A 266 -5.36 -4.57 -6.52
C ALA A 266 -6.26 -4.11 -7.68
N ILE A 267 -5.76 -3.23 -8.55
CA ILE A 267 -6.45 -2.80 -9.78
C ILE A 267 -6.77 -3.99 -10.68
N GLY A 268 -5.75 -4.79 -11.02
CA GLY A 268 -5.93 -5.93 -11.91
C GLY A 268 -7.00 -6.90 -11.39
N LEU A 269 -6.89 -7.32 -10.15
CA LEU A 269 -7.86 -8.24 -9.52
C LEU A 269 -9.26 -7.63 -9.41
N THR A 270 -9.39 -6.34 -9.11
CA THR A 270 -10.69 -5.65 -9.05
C THR A 270 -11.41 -5.71 -10.39
N TYR A 271 -10.68 -5.58 -11.48
CA TYR A 271 -11.28 -5.53 -12.82
C TYR A 271 -11.14 -6.84 -13.62
N GLY A 272 -11.02 -7.96 -12.89
CA GLY A 272 -11.18 -9.30 -13.44
C GLY A 272 -9.95 -9.87 -14.15
N LYS A 273 -8.77 -9.31 -13.94
CA LYS A 273 -7.51 -9.87 -14.41
C LYS A 273 -7.12 -11.08 -13.54
N THR A 274 -6.38 -12.00 -14.13
CA THR A 274 -5.72 -13.09 -13.40
C THR A 274 -4.66 -12.52 -12.45
N LEU A 275 -4.21 -13.30 -11.47
CA LEU A 275 -3.17 -12.89 -10.56
C LEU A 275 -1.84 -12.61 -11.31
N ALA A 276 -1.53 -13.39 -12.34
CA ALA A 276 -0.38 -13.18 -13.21
C ALA A 276 -0.43 -11.83 -13.95
N GLU A 277 -1.56 -11.52 -14.59
CA GLU A 277 -1.77 -10.24 -15.27
C GLU A 277 -1.72 -9.06 -14.28
N SER A 278 -2.28 -9.24 -13.08
CA SER A 278 -2.27 -8.24 -12.03
C SER A 278 -0.85 -7.95 -11.53
N CYS A 279 0.00 -8.99 -11.37
CA CYS A 279 1.42 -8.81 -11.05
C CYS A 279 2.16 -8.06 -12.18
N ALA A 280 1.83 -8.32 -13.45
CA ALA A 280 2.43 -7.60 -14.57
C ALA A 280 2.08 -6.09 -14.53
N ILE A 281 0.82 -5.74 -14.18
CA ILE A 281 0.42 -4.35 -13.95
C ILE A 281 1.24 -3.78 -12.78
N GLY A 282 1.33 -4.48 -11.66
CA GLY A 282 2.11 -4.07 -10.48
C GLY A 282 3.58 -3.82 -10.82
N THR A 283 4.22 -4.72 -11.56
CA THR A 283 5.60 -4.57 -12.02
C THR A 283 5.79 -3.31 -12.86
N ARG A 284 4.86 -3.01 -13.78
CA ARG A 284 4.93 -1.81 -14.62
C ARG A 284 4.78 -0.52 -13.82
N LEU A 285 3.85 -0.47 -12.85
CA LEU A 285 3.69 0.70 -11.98
C LEU A 285 4.92 0.89 -11.09
N ALA A 286 5.40 -0.17 -10.43
CA ALA A 286 6.61 -0.10 -9.60
C ALA A 286 7.84 0.37 -10.39
N LEU A 287 8.02 -0.16 -11.61
CA LEU A 287 9.11 0.24 -12.50
C LEU A 287 9.07 1.74 -12.82
N SER A 288 7.89 2.29 -13.05
CA SER A 288 7.71 3.71 -13.34
C SER A 288 8.03 4.61 -12.14
N VAL A 289 7.83 4.12 -10.92
CA VAL A 289 8.18 4.84 -9.67
C VAL A 289 9.68 4.86 -9.48
N ILE A 290 10.36 3.72 -9.55
CA ILE A 290 11.80 3.63 -9.24
C ILE A 290 12.70 4.41 -10.21
N THR A 291 12.19 4.80 -11.36
CA THR A 291 12.88 5.63 -12.36
C THR A 291 12.66 7.14 -12.17
N THR A 292 12.04 7.54 -11.08
CA THR A 292 11.76 8.95 -10.73
C THR A 292 12.13 9.24 -9.28
N LYS A 293 11.93 10.49 -8.84
CA LYS A 293 12.03 10.90 -7.43
C LYS A 293 10.67 10.95 -6.74
N GLU A 294 9.60 10.64 -7.47
CA GLU A 294 8.25 10.61 -6.92
C GLU A 294 7.97 9.24 -6.28
N SER A 295 7.20 9.23 -5.20
CA SER A 295 6.81 7.99 -4.51
C SER A 295 5.54 7.35 -5.08
N VAL A 296 5.03 7.86 -6.20
CA VAL A 296 3.83 7.37 -6.89
C VAL A 296 4.07 7.30 -8.39
N CYS A 297 3.34 6.45 -9.08
CA CYS A 297 3.48 6.27 -10.52
C CYS A 297 3.01 7.51 -11.32
N PRO A 298 3.55 7.75 -12.51
CA PRO A 298 3.02 8.76 -13.42
C PRO A 298 1.63 8.36 -13.92
N ARG A 299 0.97 9.25 -14.67
CA ARG A 299 -0.35 8.94 -15.25
C ARG A 299 -0.25 7.92 -16.36
N PHE A 300 -1.14 6.92 -16.28
CA PHE A 300 -1.39 5.90 -17.29
C PHE A 300 -2.86 5.94 -17.73
N ARG A 301 -3.12 5.48 -18.94
CA ARG A 301 -4.49 5.23 -19.40
C ARG A 301 -4.89 3.79 -19.04
N PRO A 302 -6.14 3.54 -18.61
CA PRO A 302 -6.60 2.19 -18.27
C PRO A 302 -6.41 1.18 -19.41
N GLU A 303 -6.57 1.64 -20.66
CA GLU A 303 -6.41 0.82 -21.88
C GLU A 303 -5.00 0.24 -22.01
N GLU A 304 -3.97 0.90 -21.48
CA GLU A 304 -2.59 0.42 -21.49
C GLU A 304 -2.42 -0.88 -20.70
N PHE A 305 -3.36 -1.17 -19.80
CA PHE A 305 -3.43 -2.38 -19.00
C PHE A 305 -4.57 -3.31 -19.46
N GLY A 306 -5.19 -3.02 -20.60
CA GLY A 306 -6.36 -3.76 -21.07
C GLY A 306 -7.55 -3.66 -20.12
N LEU A 307 -7.65 -2.55 -19.42
CA LEU A 307 -8.80 -2.19 -18.58
C LEU A 307 -9.77 -1.32 -19.42
N PRO A 308 -11.09 -1.45 -19.20
CA PRO A 308 -12.04 -0.59 -19.90
C PRO A 308 -11.87 0.85 -19.42
N SER A 309 -12.04 1.83 -20.34
CA SER A 309 -12.03 3.27 -20.02
C SER A 309 -13.06 3.60 -18.95
N PRO A 310 -12.80 4.57 -18.05
CA PRO A 310 -13.84 5.12 -17.20
C PRO A 310 -14.88 5.80 -18.09
N VAL A 311 -16.16 5.53 -17.83
CA VAL A 311 -17.30 6.18 -18.49
C VAL A 311 -17.50 7.59 -17.94
#